data_02b020cd03d657c1d39ae0b0fe4b2437
#
_entry.id   02b020cd03d657c1d39ae0b0fe4b2437
#
_cell.length_a   1.000
_cell.length_b   1.000
_cell.length_c   1.000
_cell.angle_alpha   90.00
_cell.angle_beta   90.00
_cell.angle_gamma   90.00
#
_symmetry.space_group_name_H-M   'P 1'
#
loop_
_entity.id
_entity.type
_entity.pdbx_description
1 polymer ?
#
loop_
_entity_poly.entity_id
_entity_poly.type
_entity_poly.pdbx_seq_one_letter_code
_entity_poly.pdbx_strand_id
1 'polypeptide(L)'
;MSTIPDSLERTAAQWGAEAGTWSVGRGRNWLEVPAVQDRINRLISGRTDTDLYHWLIELVAKRGRLMPFDRVLTLGCGAGDLERGLHGISFARSYEGVDAASAAIERARAAAAALTGADIA
;
A
#
# COMPACT_ATOMS: atom_id res chain seq x y z
N MET A 1 -25.27 -22.71 7.26
CA MET A 1 -24.16 -22.08 7.99
C MET A 1 -22.99 -21.92 7.02
N SER A 2 -22.59 -20.70 6.71
CA SER A 2 -21.40 -20.46 5.87
C SER A 2 -20.17 -20.81 6.67
N THR A 3 -19.32 -21.68 6.14
CA THR A 3 -18.02 -21.98 6.75
C THR A 3 -17.06 -20.81 6.51
N ILE A 4 -16.07 -20.63 7.39
CA ILE A 4 -15.02 -19.59 7.23
C ILE A 4 -14.38 -19.60 5.83
N PRO A 5 -14.10 -20.78 5.19
CA PRO A 5 -13.59 -20.82 3.82
C PRO A 5 -14.47 -20.13 2.78
N ASP A 6 -15.79 -20.33 2.86
CA ASP A 6 -16.75 -19.77 1.91
C ASP A 6 -16.84 -18.23 2.01
N SER A 7 -16.75 -17.69 3.21
CA SER A 7 -16.71 -16.23 3.40
C SER A 7 -15.40 -15.61 2.90
N LEU A 8 -14.30 -16.31 3.06
CA LEU A 8 -12.98 -15.85 2.57
C LEU A 8 -12.94 -15.86 1.05
N GLU A 9 -13.45 -16.90 0.40
CA GLU A 9 -13.51 -17.00 -1.06
C GLU A 9 -14.36 -15.87 -1.67
N ARG A 10 -15.51 -15.57 -1.09
CA ARG A 10 -16.36 -14.45 -1.53
C ARG A 10 -15.67 -13.10 -1.35
N THR A 11 -15.04 -12.91 -0.22
CA THR A 11 -14.28 -11.68 0.05
C THR A 11 -13.10 -11.53 -0.95
N ALA A 12 -12.36 -12.59 -1.19
CA ALA A 12 -11.27 -12.59 -2.15
C ALA A 12 -11.73 -12.29 -3.57
N ALA A 13 -12.86 -12.87 -3.99
CA ALA A 13 -13.45 -12.63 -5.31
C ALA A 13 -13.91 -11.17 -5.46
N GLN A 14 -14.55 -10.60 -4.44
CA GLN A 14 -15.00 -9.21 -4.45
C GLN A 14 -13.81 -8.25 -4.56
N TRP A 15 -12.82 -8.37 -3.70
CA TRP A 15 -11.64 -7.51 -3.73
C TRP A 15 -10.79 -7.70 -4.99
N GLY A 16 -10.73 -8.91 -5.53
CA GLY A 16 -10.07 -9.17 -6.80
C GLY A 16 -10.74 -8.47 -7.98
N ALA A 17 -12.06 -8.42 -8.01
CA ALA A 17 -12.83 -7.68 -9.01
C ALA A 17 -12.67 -6.16 -8.84
N GLU A 18 -12.75 -5.66 -7.60
CA GLU A 18 -12.62 -4.22 -7.29
C GLU A 18 -11.22 -3.68 -7.57
N ALA A 19 -10.16 -4.43 -7.30
CA ALA A 19 -8.79 -4.02 -7.56
C ALA A 19 -8.52 -3.59 -9.03
N GLY A 20 -9.37 -4.04 -9.98
CA GLY A 20 -9.31 -3.62 -11.37
C GLY A 20 -10.10 -2.35 -11.70
N THR A 21 -11.00 -1.94 -10.82
CA THR A 21 -11.89 -0.80 -11.08
C THR A 21 -11.42 0.50 -10.40
N TRP A 22 -10.60 0.40 -9.39
CA TRP A 22 -10.10 1.55 -8.63
C TRP A 22 -9.16 2.47 -9.43
N SER A 23 -8.50 1.93 -10.44
CA SER A 23 -7.60 2.69 -11.33
C SER A 23 -8.29 3.36 -12.52
N VAL A 24 -9.59 3.09 -12.73
CA VAL A 24 -10.32 3.56 -13.91
C VAL A 24 -11.54 4.39 -13.52
N GLY A 25 -11.31 5.58 -12.95
CA GLY A 25 -12.21 6.73 -13.12
C GLY A 25 -13.64 6.64 -12.57
N ARG A 26 -13.98 5.71 -11.69
CA ARG A 26 -15.27 5.71 -11.00
C ARG A 26 -15.17 6.27 -9.59
N GLY A 27 -15.21 7.60 -9.52
CA GLY A 27 -15.19 8.31 -8.25
C GLY A 27 -13.80 8.38 -7.63
N ARG A 28 -13.42 9.52 -7.15
CA ARG A 28 -12.17 9.68 -6.40
C ARG A 28 -12.31 8.89 -5.10
N ASN A 29 -11.34 8.07 -4.80
CA ASN A 29 -11.17 7.54 -3.46
C ASN A 29 -11.12 8.74 -2.50
N TRP A 30 -11.91 8.69 -1.42
CA TRP A 30 -11.95 9.77 -0.43
C TRP A 30 -10.55 10.12 0.12
N LEU A 31 -9.60 9.16 0.13
CA LEU A 31 -8.21 9.38 0.46
C LEU A 31 -7.46 10.28 -0.52
N GLU A 32 -7.94 10.43 -1.75
CA GLU A 32 -7.35 11.32 -2.77
C GLU A 32 -7.86 12.75 -2.69
N VAL A 33 -8.85 13.02 -1.83
CA VAL A 33 -9.38 14.37 -1.62
C VAL A 33 -8.36 15.20 -0.83
N PRO A 34 -7.86 16.33 -1.37
CA PRO A 34 -6.81 17.12 -0.72
C PRO A 34 -7.12 17.51 0.72
N ALA A 35 -8.35 17.95 1.00
CA ALA A 35 -8.77 18.34 2.35
C ALA A 35 -8.74 17.16 3.34
N VAL A 36 -9.01 15.95 2.87
CA VAL A 36 -8.92 14.73 3.69
C VAL A 36 -7.46 14.39 3.96
N GLN A 37 -6.59 14.46 2.96
CA GLN A 37 -5.15 14.25 3.12
C GLN A 37 -4.54 15.28 4.08
N ASP A 38 -4.88 16.54 3.94
CA ASP A 38 -4.41 17.60 4.85
C ASP A 38 -4.81 17.31 6.30
N ARG A 39 -6.05 16.86 6.52
CA ARG A 39 -6.51 16.49 7.86
C ARG A 39 -5.77 15.29 8.42
N ILE A 40 -5.57 14.24 7.63
CA ILE A 40 -4.83 13.05 8.04
C ILE A 40 -3.38 13.42 8.39
N ASN A 41 -2.73 14.18 7.52
CA ASN A 41 -1.35 14.62 7.72
C ASN A 41 -1.20 15.45 9.00
N ARG A 42 -2.13 16.37 9.26
CA ARG A 42 -2.14 17.17 10.50
C ARG A 42 -2.30 16.30 11.75
N LEU A 43 -3.15 15.29 11.69
CA LEU A 43 -3.37 14.38 12.83
C LEU A 43 -2.14 13.53 13.13
N ILE A 44 -1.38 13.14 12.11
CA ILE A 44 -0.21 12.27 12.24
C ILE A 44 1.05 13.08 12.56
N SER A 45 1.35 14.09 11.75
CA SER A 45 2.62 14.83 11.80
C SER A 45 2.53 16.24 12.37
N GLY A 46 1.32 16.76 12.53
CA GLY A 46 1.07 18.17 12.86
C GLY A 46 1.22 19.12 11.67
N ARG A 47 1.54 18.61 10.48
CA ARG A 47 1.78 19.39 9.25
C ARG A 47 0.96 18.86 8.10
N THR A 48 0.59 19.72 7.15
CA THR A 48 -0.17 19.31 5.95
C THR A 48 0.69 18.68 4.85
N ASP A 49 1.98 18.96 4.84
CA ASP A 49 2.96 18.55 3.82
C ASP A 49 3.67 17.22 4.14
N THR A 50 3.37 16.60 5.27
CA THR A 50 4.06 15.40 5.74
C THR A 50 3.07 14.28 6.01
N ASP A 51 3.05 13.28 5.15
CA ASP A 51 2.25 12.09 5.29
C ASP A 51 2.83 11.10 6.34
N LEU A 52 2.10 10.01 6.59
CA LEU A 52 2.50 8.98 7.56
C LEU A 52 3.90 8.43 7.28
N TYR A 53 4.24 8.15 6.02
CA TYR A 53 5.48 7.47 5.68
C TYR A 53 6.69 8.40 5.79
N HIS A 54 6.57 9.62 5.34
CA HIS A 54 7.60 10.64 5.53
C HIS A 54 7.79 10.99 7.00
N TRP A 55 6.70 11.12 7.76
CA TRP A 55 6.77 11.31 9.20
C TRP A 55 7.48 10.14 9.91
N LEU A 56 7.19 8.90 9.50
CA LEU A 56 7.83 7.72 10.07
C LEU A 56 9.34 7.70 9.77
N ILE A 57 9.75 8.08 8.56
CA ILE A 57 11.17 8.23 8.20
C ILE A 57 11.85 9.25 9.13
N GLU A 58 11.24 10.41 9.31
CA GLU A 58 11.77 11.45 10.21
C GLU A 58 11.89 10.96 11.66
N LEU A 59 10.87 10.26 12.16
CA LEU A 59 10.83 9.72 13.51
C LEU A 59 11.94 8.69 13.74
N VAL A 60 12.13 7.79 12.79
CA VAL A 60 13.14 6.74 12.85
C VAL A 60 14.55 7.34 12.78
N ALA A 61 14.76 8.33 11.92
CA ALA A 61 16.03 9.05 11.81
C ALA A 61 16.37 9.78 13.12
N LYS A 62 15.41 10.44 13.76
CA LYS A 62 15.59 11.09 15.07
C LYS A 62 15.97 10.10 16.17
N ARG A 63 15.61 8.84 16.06
CA ARG A 63 15.96 7.76 16.99
C ARG A 63 17.28 7.07 16.64
N GLY A 64 18.03 7.59 15.69
CA GLY A 64 19.34 7.07 15.28
C GLY A 64 19.30 5.79 14.46
N ARG A 65 18.14 5.41 13.93
CA ARG A 65 18.03 4.28 13.02
C ARG A 65 18.35 4.70 11.60
N LEU A 66 19.10 3.85 10.91
CA LEU A 66 19.43 4.07 9.50
C LEU A 66 18.25 3.68 8.60
N MET A 67 18.01 4.52 7.60
CA MET A 67 17.12 4.24 6.48
C MET A 67 17.94 3.85 5.25
N PRO A 68 17.40 3.09 4.31
CA PRO A 68 16.05 2.48 4.29
C PRO A 68 15.91 1.28 5.25
N PHE A 69 14.67 0.89 5.54
CA PHE A 69 14.41 -0.39 6.21
C PHE A 69 14.88 -1.55 5.33
N ASP A 70 15.26 -2.67 5.94
CA ASP A 70 15.69 -3.83 5.16
C ASP A 70 14.51 -4.49 4.43
N ARG A 71 13.41 -4.71 5.14
CA ARG A 71 12.22 -5.39 4.59
C ARG A 71 10.94 -4.77 5.15
N VAL A 72 9.91 -4.73 4.29
CA VAL A 72 8.54 -4.36 4.66
C VAL A 72 7.62 -5.51 4.27
N LEU A 73 6.72 -5.88 5.16
CA LEU A 73 5.63 -6.82 4.91
C LEU A 73 4.30 -6.07 4.99
N THR A 74 3.51 -6.17 3.94
CA THR A 74 2.16 -5.59 3.89
C THR A 74 1.11 -6.69 3.93
N LEU A 75 0.22 -6.64 4.90
CA LEU A 75 -0.93 -7.52 5.01
C LEU A 75 -2.13 -6.88 4.28
N GLY A 76 -2.76 -7.61 3.35
CA GLY A 76 -3.82 -7.07 2.51
C GLY A 76 -3.29 -6.07 1.49
N CYS A 77 -2.25 -6.43 0.76
CA CYS A 77 -1.56 -5.50 -0.16
C CYS A 77 -2.37 -5.12 -1.41
N GLY A 78 -3.42 -5.85 -1.73
CA GLY A 78 -4.20 -5.61 -2.94
C GLY A 78 -3.34 -5.66 -4.21
N ALA A 79 -3.47 -4.67 -5.07
CA ALA A 79 -2.68 -4.55 -6.30
C ALA A 79 -1.28 -3.97 -6.11
N GLY A 80 -0.81 -3.78 -4.87
CA GLY A 80 0.55 -3.36 -4.55
C GLY A 80 0.85 -1.87 -4.75
N ASP A 81 -0.16 -1.03 -4.75
CA ASP A 81 0.03 0.43 -4.93
C ASP A 81 0.87 1.04 -3.81
N LEU A 82 0.66 0.59 -2.57
CA LEU A 82 1.42 1.07 -1.41
C LEU A 82 2.91 0.71 -1.55
N GLU A 83 3.23 -0.53 -1.87
CA GLU A 83 4.60 -1.01 -2.02
C GLU A 83 5.34 -0.25 -3.11
N ARG A 84 4.69 0.00 -4.25
CA ARG A 84 5.27 0.80 -5.33
C ARG A 84 5.48 2.26 -4.92
N GLY A 85 4.54 2.83 -4.18
CA GLY A 85 4.68 4.18 -3.62
C GLY A 85 5.85 4.27 -2.64
N LEU A 86 5.96 3.32 -1.73
CA LEU A 86 7.06 3.24 -0.77
C LEU A 86 8.41 3.01 -1.45
N HIS A 87 8.45 2.20 -2.50
CA HIS A 87 9.65 2.01 -3.32
C HIS A 87 10.10 3.35 -3.94
N GLY A 88 9.16 4.15 -4.43
CA GLY A 88 9.44 5.47 -5.02
C GLY A 88 10.11 6.46 -4.06
N ILE A 89 9.93 6.31 -2.76
CA ILE A 89 10.58 7.13 -1.71
C ILE A 89 11.72 6.42 -1.00
N SER A 90 12.16 5.28 -1.52
CA SER A 90 13.25 4.47 -0.93
C SER A 90 13.01 4.12 0.54
N PHE A 91 11.78 3.76 0.90
CA PHE A 91 11.37 3.45 2.26
C PHE A 91 12.01 2.16 2.78
N ALA A 92 12.14 1.15 1.93
CA ALA A 92 12.80 -0.11 2.24
C ALA A 92 13.58 -0.65 1.05
N ARG A 93 14.41 -1.65 1.31
CA ARG A 93 15.20 -2.35 0.29
C ARG A 93 14.40 -3.43 -0.42
N SER A 94 13.51 -4.11 0.32
CA SER A 94 12.60 -5.11 -0.24
C SER A 94 11.21 -5.01 0.36
N TYR A 95 10.22 -5.44 -0.40
CA TYR A 95 8.81 -5.39 -0.05
C TYR A 95 8.18 -6.73 -0.32
N GLU A 96 7.38 -7.20 0.62
CA GLU A 96 6.57 -8.39 0.47
C GLU A 96 5.12 -8.05 0.78
N GLY A 97 4.21 -8.41 -0.12
CA GLY A 97 2.80 -8.22 0.06
C GLY A 97 2.05 -9.55 0.07
N VAL A 98 1.06 -9.67 0.93
CA VAL A 98 0.16 -10.82 0.96
C VAL A 98 -1.28 -10.35 0.87
N ASP A 99 -2.09 -11.05 0.09
CA ASP A 99 -3.50 -10.78 -0.06
C ASP A 99 -4.26 -12.08 -0.35
N ALA A 100 -5.52 -12.16 0.11
CA ALA A 100 -6.39 -13.29 -0.17
C ALA A 100 -6.93 -13.30 -1.60
N ALA A 101 -6.91 -12.16 -2.29
CA ALA A 101 -7.40 -12.00 -3.65
C ALA A 101 -6.29 -12.30 -4.68
N SER A 102 -6.26 -13.51 -5.24
CA SER A 102 -5.25 -13.92 -6.23
C SER A 102 -5.19 -13.01 -7.45
N ALA A 103 -6.33 -12.53 -7.93
CA ALA A 103 -6.38 -11.58 -9.05
C ALA A 103 -5.70 -10.23 -8.73
N ALA A 104 -5.77 -9.77 -7.48
CA ALA A 104 -5.05 -8.58 -7.04
C ALA A 104 -3.53 -8.84 -7.01
N ILE A 105 -3.10 -9.99 -6.51
CA ILE A 105 -1.69 -10.42 -6.49
C ILE A 105 -1.11 -10.53 -7.91
N GLU A 106 -1.84 -11.06 -8.86
CA GLU A 106 -1.40 -11.12 -10.27
C GLU A 106 -1.15 -9.73 -10.84
N ARG A 107 -2.03 -8.78 -10.57
CA ARG A 107 -1.85 -7.37 -10.96
C ARG A 107 -0.67 -6.72 -10.25
N ALA A 108 -0.49 -6.99 -8.96
CA ALA A 108 0.63 -6.48 -8.18
C ALA A 108 1.97 -6.97 -8.78
N ARG A 109 2.08 -8.25 -9.11
CA ARG A 109 3.27 -8.84 -9.74
C ARG A 109 3.55 -8.24 -11.11
N ALA A 110 2.53 -8.09 -11.95
CA ALA A 110 2.69 -7.49 -13.28
C ALA A 110 3.16 -6.03 -13.19
N ALA A 111 2.61 -5.26 -12.27
CA ALA A 111 3.00 -3.86 -12.05
C ALA A 111 4.41 -3.74 -11.45
N ALA A 112 4.77 -4.62 -10.50
CA ALA A 112 6.11 -4.64 -9.90
C ALA A 112 7.19 -5.01 -10.93
N ALA A 113 6.91 -5.95 -11.82
CA ALA A 113 7.84 -6.36 -12.89
C ALA A 113 8.19 -5.23 -13.86
N ALA A 114 7.33 -4.22 -13.97
CA ALA A 114 7.58 -3.03 -14.79
C ALA A 114 8.50 -2.00 -14.12
N LEU A 115 8.80 -2.15 -12.83
CA LEU A 115 9.68 -1.25 -12.09
C LEU A 115 11.14 -1.74 -12.14
N THR A 116 12.02 -0.90 -12.63
CA THR A 116 13.45 -1.20 -12.69
C THR A 116 14.05 -1.16 -11.27
N GLY A 117 14.71 -2.26 -10.86
CA GLY A 117 15.40 -2.35 -9.57
C GLY A 117 14.49 -2.52 -8.36
N ALA A 118 13.20 -2.79 -8.56
CA ALA A 118 12.28 -3.07 -7.46
C ALA A 118 12.40 -4.54 -7.02
N ASP A 119 12.63 -4.74 -5.73
CA ASP A 119 12.49 -6.05 -5.07
C ASP A 119 11.15 -6.06 -4.32
N ILE A 120 10.10 -6.41 -5.07
CA ILE A 120 8.72 -6.47 -4.58
C ILE A 120 8.17 -7.88 -4.89
N ALA A 121 7.85 -8.60 -3.85
CA ALA A 121 7.31 -9.95 -3.92
C ALA A 121 5.87 -10.05 -3.39
#